data_73851c56c1bbf9d5eb73a671fde9fb78
#
_entry.id   73851c56c1bbf9d5eb73a671fde9fb78
#
_cell.length_a   1.000
_cell.length_b   1.000
_cell.length_c   1.000
_cell.angle_alpha   90.00
_cell.angle_beta   90.00
_cell.angle_gamma   90.00
#
_symmetry.space_group_name_H-M   'P 1'
#
loop_
_entity.id
_entity.type
_entity.pdbx_description
1 polymer ?
#
loop_
_entity_poly.entity_id
_entity_poly.type
_entity_poly.pdbx_seq_one_letter_code
_entity_poly.pdbx_strand_id
1 'polypeptide(L)'
;YNNMMKKYIGEYGIADAELSALAGKAAKAHKAMEEKRRDGRMDWRDLPYNQKEVTEDIKNYVNEVKDETDAFIVLGIGGSALGPICVQQAINHPYYNELPKEKRGGYPRLYVADNVDPERLAYLFDIIDVTKCIFNCVSKSGSTSETMSQFMIIKEMLEEKLGREEAAKHIVCTTDCEKGNLIKIAKEEGYKTFIIPSGVGGRFSELTPVGLLPAAMCGIDIDMLLDGAAYMDELSKNEDFYKNPSYMFALLSYIAMEQGKNISVMMPYADSLKYVSDWFAQLWAESLGKKYDNGENVINAGQTPVKALGVTDQHSQVQLYTEGPFDKMVVLIGVDKFRKEMTIPKIYG
;
A
#
# COMPACT_ATOMS: atom_id res chain seq x y z
N TYR A 1 -20.19 13.67 -3.63
CA TYR A 1 -20.06 14.98 -2.95
C TYR A 1 -21.24 15.18 -2.02
N ASN A 2 -20.99 15.09 -0.74
CA ASN A 2 -22.02 15.04 0.31
C ASN A 2 -22.60 16.44 0.56
N ASN A 3 -23.92 16.58 0.63
CA ASN A 3 -24.60 17.83 0.95
C ASN A 3 -24.14 18.46 2.29
N MET A 4 -23.72 17.61 3.24
CA MET A 4 -23.12 18.06 4.49
C MET A 4 -21.81 18.81 4.26
N MET A 5 -20.95 18.32 3.37
CA MET A 5 -19.68 18.98 3.02
C MET A 5 -19.93 20.31 2.31
N LYS A 6 -20.90 20.38 1.41
CA LYS A 6 -21.31 21.66 0.77
C LYS A 6 -21.70 22.72 1.80
N LYS A 7 -22.40 22.33 2.87
CA LYS A 7 -22.82 23.26 3.94
C LYS A 7 -21.64 23.86 4.70
N TYR A 8 -20.57 23.09 4.93
CA TYR A 8 -19.42 23.54 5.72
C TYR A 8 -18.31 24.19 4.87
N ILE A 9 -18.14 23.76 3.63
CA ILE A 9 -17.13 24.30 2.72
C ILE A 9 -17.61 25.59 2.05
N GLY A 10 -18.94 25.73 1.80
CA GLY A 10 -19.54 26.92 1.24
C GLY A 10 -18.94 27.31 -0.12
N GLU A 11 -18.63 28.57 -0.26
CA GLU A 11 -18.06 29.18 -1.48
C GLU A 11 -16.62 28.71 -1.80
N TYR A 12 -15.92 28.13 -0.84
CA TYR A 12 -14.56 27.56 -1.05
C TYR A 12 -14.59 26.16 -1.65
N GLY A 13 -15.78 25.58 -1.82
CA GLY A 13 -15.98 24.29 -2.45
C GLY A 13 -16.02 24.36 -3.98
N ILE A 14 -16.14 23.18 -4.60
CA ILE A 14 -16.32 23.05 -6.04
C ILE A 14 -17.82 23.05 -6.35
N ALA A 15 -18.24 23.94 -7.25
CA ALA A 15 -19.63 24.05 -7.65
C ALA A 15 -20.06 22.90 -8.56
N ASP A 16 -21.36 22.51 -8.50
CA ASP A 16 -21.92 21.48 -9.38
C ASP A 16 -21.79 21.83 -10.87
N ALA A 17 -21.79 23.10 -11.22
CA ALA A 17 -21.59 23.57 -12.58
C ALA A 17 -20.18 23.27 -13.10
N GLU A 18 -19.14 23.38 -12.23
CA GLU A 18 -17.76 23.05 -12.58
C GLU A 18 -17.59 21.55 -12.83
N LEU A 19 -18.21 20.72 -11.98
CA LEU A 19 -18.24 19.27 -12.16
C LEU A 19 -18.95 18.89 -13.47
N SER A 20 -20.14 19.46 -13.71
CA SER A 20 -20.94 19.17 -14.89
C SER A 20 -20.24 19.57 -16.19
N ALA A 21 -19.46 20.65 -16.17
CA ALA A 21 -18.67 21.10 -17.32
C ALA A 21 -17.58 20.07 -17.74
N LEU A 22 -17.19 19.18 -16.83
CA LEU A 22 -16.20 18.13 -17.11
C LEU A 22 -16.79 16.82 -17.60
N ALA A 23 -18.12 16.69 -17.75
CA ALA A 23 -18.79 15.46 -18.14
C ALA A 23 -18.20 14.84 -19.43
N GLY A 24 -17.99 15.65 -20.46
CA GLY A 24 -17.38 15.20 -21.72
C GLY A 24 -15.92 14.75 -21.58
N LYS A 25 -15.14 15.39 -20.69
CA LYS A 25 -13.76 14.98 -20.39
C LYS A 25 -13.74 13.68 -19.58
N ALA A 26 -14.64 13.52 -18.62
CA ALA A 26 -14.81 12.30 -17.82
C ALA A 26 -15.19 11.10 -18.71
N ALA A 27 -16.13 11.25 -19.63
CA ALA A 27 -16.53 10.19 -20.57
C ALA A 27 -15.35 9.75 -21.47
N LYS A 28 -14.57 10.70 -21.97
CA LYS A 28 -13.34 10.37 -22.75
C LYS A 28 -12.31 9.61 -21.90
N ALA A 29 -12.10 10.02 -20.65
CA ALA A 29 -11.19 9.36 -19.75
C ALA A 29 -11.67 7.93 -19.42
N HIS A 30 -12.97 7.74 -19.16
CA HIS A 30 -13.56 6.42 -18.96
C HIS A 30 -13.27 5.49 -20.13
N LYS A 31 -13.60 5.92 -21.36
CA LYS A 31 -13.34 5.14 -22.58
C LYS A 31 -11.86 4.75 -22.70
N ALA A 32 -10.95 5.70 -22.50
CA ALA A 32 -9.51 5.45 -22.57
C ALA A 32 -9.03 4.47 -21.48
N MET A 33 -9.60 4.50 -20.28
CA MET A 33 -9.28 3.55 -19.21
C MET A 33 -9.77 2.15 -19.54
N GLU A 34 -10.98 2.00 -20.05
CA GLU A 34 -11.52 0.70 -20.46
C GLU A 34 -10.74 0.11 -21.66
N GLU A 35 -10.26 0.92 -22.57
CA GLU A 35 -9.36 0.50 -23.65
C GLU A 35 -8.02 0.02 -23.07
N LYS A 36 -7.41 0.77 -22.14
CA LYS A 36 -6.17 0.37 -21.46
C LYS A 36 -6.30 -0.95 -20.71
N ARG A 37 -7.45 -1.17 -20.05
CA ARG A 37 -7.73 -2.44 -19.36
C ARG A 37 -7.79 -3.62 -20.34
N ARG A 38 -8.53 -3.47 -21.44
CA ARG A 38 -8.64 -4.51 -22.49
C ARG A 38 -7.30 -4.84 -23.15
N ASP A 39 -6.43 -3.84 -23.28
CA ASP A 39 -5.10 -3.99 -23.86
C ASP A 39 -4.03 -4.52 -22.87
N GLY A 40 -4.41 -4.93 -21.65
CA GLY A 40 -3.50 -5.43 -20.62
C GLY A 40 -2.54 -4.37 -20.07
N ARG A 41 -2.91 -3.08 -20.15
CA ARG A 41 -2.11 -1.98 -19.59
C ARG A 41 -2.57 -1.55 -18.19
N MET A 42 -3.54 -2.28 -17.64
CA MET A 42 -4.09 -2.07 -16.29
C MET A 42 -4.35 -3.41 -15.59
N ASP A 43 -3.42 -4.35 -15.70
CA ASP A 43 -3.54 -5.70 -15.14
C ASP A 43 -3.80 -5.70 -13.63
N TRP A 44 -3.37 -4.65 -12.93
CA TRP A 44 -3.65 -4.45 -11.51
C TRP A 44 -5.16 -4.38 -11.17
N ARG A 45 -6.03 -3.97 -12.12
CA ARG A 45 -7.49 -3.97 -11.92
C ARG A 45 -8.11 -5.37 -11.99
N ASP A 46 -7.41 -6.33 -12.55
CA ASP A 46 -7.89 -7.70 -12.69
C ASP A 46 -7.43 -8.61 -11.53
N LEU A 47 -6.51 -8.13 -10.69
CA LEU A 47 -6.00 -8.87 -9.52
C LEU A 47 -7.12 -9.39 -8.59
N PRO A 48 -8.20 -8.64 -8.29
CA PRO A 48 -9.27 -9.16 -7.44
C PRO A 48 -9.95 -10.43 -7.98
N TYR A 49 -9.83 -10.70 -9.28
CA TYR A 49 -10.57 -11.76 -9.96
C TYR A 49 -9.70 -12.95 -10.37
N ASN A 50 -8.38 -12.79 -10.40
CA ASN A 50 -7.47 -13.79 -10.97
C ASN A 50 -6.44 -14.34 -9.97
N GLN A 51 -6.59 -14.08 -8.66
CA GLN A 51 -5.62 -14.50 -7.65
C GLN A 51 -5.99 -15.79 -6.89
N LYS A 52 -7.00 -16.54 -7.30
CA LYS A 52 -7.47 -17.71 -6.56
C LYS A 52 -6.39 -18.77 -6.32
N GLU A 53 -5.66 -19.17 -7.36
CA GLU A 53 -4.58 -20.17 -7.23
C GLU A 53 -3.41 -19.61 -6.38
N VAL A 54 -3.13 -18.33 -6.53
CA VAL A 54 -2.09 -17.62 -5.76
C VAL A 54 -2.45 -17.59 -4.27
N THR A 55 -3.70 -17.28 -3.92
CA THR A 55 -4.16 -17.27 -2.51
C THR A 55 -4.14 -18.67 -1.90
N GLU A 56 -4.48 -19.69 -2.66
CA GLU A 56 -4.39 -21.09 -2.22
C GLU A 56 -2.93 -21.50 -1.94
N ASP A 57 -1.98 -21.19 -2.83
CA ASP A 57 -0.55 -21.47 -2.62
C ASP A 57 0.00 -20.70 -1.40
N ILE A 58 -0.36 -19.43 -1.25
CA ILE A 58 0.02 -18.62 -0.08
C ILE A 58 -0.50 -19.26 1.21
N LYS A 59 -1.79 -19.61 1.27
CA LYS A 59 -2.40 -20.23 2.47
C LYS A 59 -1.76 -21.55 2.83
N ASN A 60 -1.46 -22.39 1.84
CA ASN A 60 -0.77 -23.66 2.04
C ASN A 60 0.62 -23.42 2.62
N TYR A 61 1.39 -22.51 2.04
CA TYR A 61 2.71 -22.17 2.56
C TYR A 61 2.65 -21.60 3.99
N VAL A 62 1.73 -20.67 4.26
CA VAL A 62 1.54 -20.13 5.62
C VAL A 62 1.22 -21.22 6.62
N ASN A 63 0.34 -22.16 6.30
CA ASN A 63 -0.01 -23.25 7.18
C ASN A 63 1.17 -24.22 7.43
N GLU A 64 2.05 -24.39 6.47
CA GLU A 64 3.26 -25.18 6.59
C GLU A 64 4.27 -24.56 7.57
N VAL A 65 4.45 -23.23 7.54
CA VAL A 65 5.60 -22.60 8.20
C VAL A 65 5.25 -21.79 9.47
N LYS A 66 4.01 -21.34 9.64
CA LYS A 66 3.65 -20.34 10.68
C LYS A 66 3.93 -20.80 12.11
N ASP A 67 3.79 -22.10 12.39
CA ASP A 67 3.90 -22.62 13.76
C ASP A 67 5.35 -22.59 14.26
N GLU A 68 6.31 -22.81 13.38
CA GLU A 68 7.75 -22.78 13.67
C GLU A 68 8.38 -21.40 13.44
N THR A 69 7.66 -20.49 12.77
CA THR A 69 8.14 -19.12 12.48
C THR A 69 7.80 -18.17 13.62
N ASP A 70 8.80 -17.49 14.15
CA ASP A 70 8.62 -16.44 15.17
C ASP A 70 8.39 -15.06 14.55
N ALA A 71 9.11 -14.75 13.47
CA ALA A 71 8.94 -13.52 12.73
C ALA A 71 9.05 -13.72 11.20
N PHE A 72 8.24 -13.00 10.45
CA PHE A 72 8.30 -12.89 9.00
C PHE A 72 8.80 -11.50 8.65
N ILE A 73 9.89 -11.42 7.91
CA ILE A 73 10.58 -10.18 7.59
C ILE A 73 10.50 -9.92 6.08
N VAL A 74 9.91 -8.81 5.69
CA VAL A 74 9.86 -8.35 4.30
C VAL A 74 11.06 -7.45 4.05
N LEU A 75 11.88 -7.82 3.08
CA LEU A 75 12.97 -7.00 2.54
C LEU A 75 12.47 -6.37 1.25
N GLY A 76 12.03 -5.12 1.33
CA GLY A 76 11.42 -4.44 0.19
C GLY A 76 11.35 -2.94 0.43
N ILE A 77 11.32 -2.14 -0.62
CA ILE A 77 11.26 -0.68 -0.56
C ILE A 77 10.15 -0.15 -1.48
N GLY A 78 9.62 1.03 -1.20
CA GLY A 78 8.57 1.65 -2.00
C GLY A 78 7.33 0.78 -2.10
N GLY A 79 6.90 0.43 -3.30
CA GLY A 79 5.72 -0.41 -3.53
C GLY A 79 5.80 -1.82 -2.95
N SER A 80 7.01 -2.32 -2.67
CA SER A 80 7.22 -3.62 -2.01
C SER A 80 7.12 -3.56 -0.48
N ALA A 81 6.99 -2.37 0.10
CA ALA A 81 6.94 -2.15 1.54
C ALA A 81 5.66 -1.45 1.99
N LEU A 82 5.27 -0.37 1.30
CA LEU A 82 4.21 0.53 1.78
C LEU A 82 2.83 -0.13 1.82
N GLY A 83 2.50 -0.96 0.83
CA GLY A 83 1.26 -1.73 0.85
C GLY A 83 1.19 -2.71 2.03
N PRO A 84 2.17 -3.61 2.21
CA PRO A 84 2.25 -4.51 3.36
C PRO A 84 2.16 -3.81 4.72
N ILE A 85 2.87 -2.68 4.90
CA ILE A 85 2.78 -1.88 6.14
C ILE A 85 1.38 -1.32 6.32
N CYS A 86 0.80 -0.74 5.26
CA CYS A 86 -0.53 -0.15 5.29
C CYS A 86 -1.60 -1.16 5.69
N VAL A 87 -1.64 -2.30 5.04
CA VAL A 87 -2.65 -3.35 5.29
C VAL A 87 -2.50 -3.92 6.70
N GLN A 88 -1.29 -4.25 7.12
CA GLN A 88 -1.03 -4.78 8.47
C GLN A 88 -1.47 -3.79 9.56
N GLN A 89 -1.10 -2.52 9.45
CA GLN A 89 -1.47 -1.50 10.43
C GLN A 89 -2.98 -1.22 10.45
N ALA A 90 -3.62 -1.21 9.27
CA ALA A 90 -5.05 -0.94 9.16
C ALA A 90 -5.91 -2.04 9.80
N ILE A 91 -5.50 -3.30 9.68
CA ILE A 91 -6.34 -4.45 10.01
C ILE A 91 -5.96 -5.06 11.36
N ASN A 92 -4.67 -5.20 11.66
CA ASN A 92 -4.21 -5.86 12.87
C ASN A 92 -4.25 -4.95 14.12
N HIS A 93 -3.90 -5.52 15.24
CA HIS A 93 -3.76 -4.80 16.51
C HIS A 93 -2.62 -3.76 16.38
N PRO A 94 -2.77 -2.51 16.89
CA PRO A 94 -1.72 -1.49 16.80
C PRO A 94 -0.35 -1.93 17.36
N TYR A 95 -0.37 -2.76 18.38
CA TYR A 95 0.82 -3.35 19.03
C TYR A 95 0.96 -4.83 18.68
N TYR A 96 0.76 -5.19 17.42
CA TYR A 96 0.71 -6.59 16.97
C TYR A 96 1.97 -7.37 17.35
N ASN A 97 3.15 -6.81 17.12
CA ASN A 97 4.42 -7.49 17.37
C ASN A 97 4.78 -7.65 18.85
N GLU A 98 4.20 -6.82 19.74
CA GLU A 98 4.38 -6.92 21.20
C GLU A 98 3.44 -7.94 21.84
N LEU A 99 2.42 -8.39 21.13
CA LEU A 99 1.53 -9.42 21.65
C LEU A 99 2.23 -10.80 21.66
N PRO A 100 1.93 -11.65 22.65
CA PRO A 100 2.36 -13.06 22.59
C PRO A 100 1.71 -13.78 21.41
N LYS A 101 2.35 -14.86 20.92
CA LYS A 101 1.96 -15.57 19.69
C LYS A 101 0.51 -16.06 19.74
N GLU A 102 0.03 -16.51 20.89
CA GLU A 102 -1.35 -16.99 21.09
C GLU A 102 -2.37 -15.86 20.85
N LYS A 103 -2.05 -14.62 21.28
CA LYS A 103 -2.91 -13.45 21.05
C LYS A 103 -2.84 -12.92 19.62
N ARG A 104 -1.82 -13.32 18.85
CA ARG A 104 -1.74 -13.10 17.41
C ARG A 104 -2.41 -14.24 16.60
N GLY A 105 -3.16 -15.13 17.24
CA GLY A 105 -3.81 -16.26 16.58
C GLY A 105 -2.83 -17.35 16.10
N GLY A 106 -1.64 -17.44 16.72
CA GLY A 106 -0.59 -18.38 16.32
C GLY A 106 0.29 -17.90 15.16
N TYR A 107 0.11 -16.70 14.67
CA TYR A 107 0.87 -16.14 13.55
C TYR A 107 2.17 -15.48 13.99
N PRO A 108 3.20 -15.44 13.13
CA PRO A 108 4.46 -14.76 13.43
C PRO A 108 4.33 -13.24 13.56
N ARG A 109 5.33 -12.61 14.15
CA ARG A 109 5.50 -11.15 14.08
C ARG A 109 5.80 -10.75 12.63
N LEU A 110 5.45 -9.52 12.25
CA LEU A 110 5.73 -8.98 10.93
C LEU A 110 6.64 -7.76 11.04
N TYR A 111 7.77 -7.79 10.33
CA TYR A 111 8.66 -6.64 10.18
C TYR A 111 8.85 -6.35 8.70
N VAL A 112 8.98 -5.06 8.37
CA VAL A 112 9.31 -4.61 7.01
C VAL A 112 10.58 -3.77 7.07
N ALA A 113 11.63 -4.27 6.45
CA ALA A 113 12.91 -3.59 6.33
C ALA A 113 12.92 -2.81 4.99
N ASP A 114 12.44 -1.57 5.05
CA ASP A 114 12.14 -0.73 3.89
C ASP A 114 13.18 0.37 3.63
N ASN A 115 14.32 0.32 4.32
CA ASN A 115 15.39 1.28 4.14
C ASN A 115 16.77 0.64 4.38
N VAL A 116 17.78 1.16 3.73
CA VAL A 116 19.19 0.80 3.98
C VAL A 116 19.71 1.63 5.14
N ASP A 117 19.36 1.16 6.33
CA ASP A 117 19.81 1.74 7.59
C ASP A 117 20.47 0.63 8.42
N PRO A 118 21.80 0.71 8.64
CA PRO A 118 22.53 -0.34 9.35
C PRO A 118 22.10 -0.46 10.82
N GLU A 119 21.74 0.64 11.47
CA GLU A 119 21.28 0.60 12.86
C GLU A 119 19.93 -0.12 12.98
N ARG A 120 18.98 0.22 12.11
CA ARG A 120 17.67 -0.41 12.11
C ARG A 120 17.74 -1.91 11.85
N LEU A 121 18.58 -2.34 10.92
CA LEU A 121 18.75 -3.77 10.63
C LEU A 121 19.47 -4.49 11.78
N ALA A 122 20.55 -3.90 12.33
CA ALA A 122 21.27 -4.47 13.47
C ALA A 122 20.39 -4.62 14.71
N TYR A 123 19.62 -3.58 15.05
CA TYR A 123 18.70 -3.63 16.19
C TYR A 123 17.52 -4.57 15.99
N LEU A 124 17.13 -4.84 14.74
CA LEU A 124 16.17 -5.90 14.49
C LEU A 124 16.73 -7.27 14.90
N PHE A 125 18.00 -7.53 14.62
CA PHE A 125 18.66 -8.80 15.03
C PHE A 125 18.82 -8.94 16.55
N ASP A 126 18.77 -7.85 17.32
CA ASP A 126 18.78 -7.91 18.79
C ASP A 126 17.46 -8.47 19.37
N ILE A 127 16.35 -8.38 18.62
CA ILE A 127 15.02 -8.74 19.09
C ILE A 127 14.41 -9.96 18.39
N ILE A 128 15.11 -10.53 17.40
CA ILE A 128 14.69 -11.74 16.69
C ILE A 128 15.79 -12.80 16.72
N ASP A 129 15.38 -14.06 16.73
CA ASP A 129 16.27 -15.18 16.42
C ASP A 129 16.15 -15.49 14.92
N VAL A 130 17.18 -15.13 14.14
CA VAL A 130 17.15 -15.29 12.67
C VAL A 130 16.92 -16.73 12.24
N THR A 131 17.30 -17.70 13.07
CA THR A 131 17.08 -19.14 12.80
C THR A 131 15.63 -19.59 12.97
N LYS A 132 14.77 -18.71 13.47
CA LYS A 132 13.31 -18.90 13.62
C LYS A 132 12.51 -17.91 12.79
N CYS A 133 13.16 -17.27 11.84
CA CYS A 133 12.53 -16.25 10.98
C CYS A 133 12.48 -16.72 9.54
N ILE A 134 11.53 -16.15 8.80
CA ILE A 134 11.49 -16.25 7.34
C ILE A 134 11.70 -14.84 6.78
N PHE A 135 12.58 -14.73 5.80
CA PHE A 135 12.92 -13.50 5.11
C PHE A 135 12.39 -13.52 3.69
N ASN A 136 11.45 -12.64 3.40
CA ASN A 136 10.87 -12.50 2.07
C ASN A 136 11.57 -11.37 1.32
N CYS A 137 12.43 -11.71 0.38
CA CYS A 137 13.09 -10.77 -0.51
C CYS A 137 12.13 -10.38 -1.64
N VAL A 138 11.69 -9.11 -1.65
CA VAL A 138 10.69 -8.61 -2.59
C VAL A 138 11.32 -7.64 -3.57
N SER A 139 11.60 -8.11 -4.78
CA SER A 139 12.12 -7.28 -5.86
C SER A 139 11.73 -7.85 -7.23
N LYS A 140 10.91 -7.11 -7.98
CA LYS A 140 10.50 -7.53 -9.32
C LYS A 140 11.68 -7.64 -10.28
N SER A 141 12.57 -6.65 -10.28
CA SER A 141 13.77 -6.66 -11.13
C SER A 141 14.91 -7.53 -10.58
N GLY A 142 14.92 -7.78 -9.27
CA GLY A 142 16.05 -8.42 -8.59
C GLY A 142 17.34 -7.61 -8.62
N SER A 143 17.23 -6.29 -8.86
CA SER A 143 18.38 -5.36 -8.94
C SER A 143 18.21 -4.11 -8.08
N THR A 144 17.18 -4.07 -7.23
CA THR A 144 16.97 -2.98 -6.29
C THR A 144 18.09 -3.03 -5.24
N SER A 145 18.98 -2.04 -5.26
CA SER A 145 20.22 -2.05 -4.46
C SER A 145 19.94 -2.20 -2.97
N GLU A 146 18.94 -1.51 -2.46
CA GLU A 146 18.53 -1.50 -1.06
C GLU A 146 18.08 -2.89 -0.60
N THR A 147 17.18 -3.50 -1.36
CA THR A 147 16.67 -4.85 -1.07
C THR A 147 17.78 -5.91 -1.17
N MET A 148 18.59 -5.84 -2.22
CA MET A 148 19.66 -6.83 -2.45
C MET A 148 20.79 -6.71 -1.44
N SER A 149 21.12 -5.50 -0.96
CA SER A 149 22.12 -5.30 0.10
C SER A 149 21.68 -5.99 1.40
N GLN A 150 20.44 -5.79 1.83
CA GLN A 150 19.90 -6.45 3.03
C GLN A 150 19.81 -7.98 2.83
N PHE A 151 19.37 -8.41 1.66
CA PHE A 151 19.29 -9.84 1.31
C PHE A 151 20.65 -10.54 1.41
N MET A 152 21.73 -9.94 0.90
CA MET A 152 23.07 -10.53 0.94
C MET A 152 23.58 -10.68 2.38
N ILE A 153 23.38 -9.67 3.23
CA ILE A 153 23.72 -9.73 4.65
C ILE A 153 23.00 -10.88 5.35
N ILE A 154 21.70 -11.00 5.12
CA ILE A 154 20.86 -12.02 5.75
C ILE A 154 21.20 -13.42 5.23
N LYS A 155 21.43 -13.56 3.94
CA LYS A 155 21.86 -14.84 3.33
C LYS A 155 23.17 -15.34 3.98
N GLU A 156 24.19 -14.50 4.05
CA GLU A 156 25.46 -14.84 4.67
C GLU A 156 25.28 -15.26 6.14
N MET A 157 24.54 -14.47 6.91
CA MET A 157 24.25 -14.74 8.33
C MET A 157 23.51 -16.08 8.53
N LEU A 158 22.54 -16.40 7.70
CA LEU A 158 21.79 -17.65 7.76
C LEU A 158 22.68 -18.85 7.38
N GLU A 159 23.48 -18.73 6.33
CA GLU A 159 24.38 -19.79 5.88
C GLU A 159 25.49 -20.08 6.92
N GLU A 160 26.01 -19.06 7.58
CA GLU A 160 26.98 -19.23 8.68
C GLU A 160 26.38 -19.99 9.89
N LYS A 161 25.09 -19.72 10.20
CA LYS A 161 24.43 -20.32 11.38
C LYS A 161 23.85 -21.71 11.11
N LEU A 162 23.29 -21.94 9.94
CA LEU A 162 22.47 -23.10 9.61
C LEU A 162 23.08 -24.00 8.52
N GLY A 163 24.07 -23.47 7.77
CA GLY A 163 24.52 -24.09 6.53
C GLY A 163 23.56 -23.77 5.36
N ARG A 164 24.07 -23.90 4.13
CA ARG A 164 23.37 -23.47 2.90
C ARG A 164 22.01 -24.11 2.69
N GLU A 165 21.90 -25.42 2.90
CA GLU A 165 20.68 -26.17 2.64
C GLU A 165 19.54 -25.77 3.60
N GLU A 166 19.83 -25.65 4.90
CA GLU A 166 18.84 -25.24 5.89
C GLU A 166 18.50 -23.75 5.77
N ALA A 167 19.50 -22.89 5.52
CA ALA A 167 19.30 -21.47 5.28
C ALA A 167 18.31 -21.18 4.15
N ALA A 168 18.30 -22.02 3.11
CA ALA A 168 17.38 -21.86 1.98
C ALA A 168 15.90 -21.96 2.38
N LYS A 169 15.56 -22.69 3.43
CA LYS A 169 14.19 -22.81 3.95
C LYS A 169 13.69 -21.54 4.66
N HIS A 170 14.62 -20.68 5.07
CA HIS A 170 14.34 -19.40 5.74
C HIS A 170 14.23 -18.22 4.77
N ILE A 171 14.38 -18.46 3.47
CA ILE A 171 14.34 -17.44 2.43
C ILE A 171 13.20 -17.69 1.46
N VAL A 172 12.40 -16.66 1.23
CA VAL A 172 11.35 -16.59 0.21
C VAL A 172 11.69 -15.46 -0.75
N CYS A 173 11.45 -15.66 -2.03
CA CYS A 173 11.62 -14.64 -3.04
C CYS A 173 10.28 -14.30 -3.71
N THR A 174 9.85 -13.07 -3.57
CA THR A 174 8.68 -12.54 -4.29
C THR A 174 9.19 -11.67 -5.45
N THR A 175 9.10 -12.18 -6.69
CA THR A 175 9.81 -11.62 -7.84
C THR A 175 9.10 -11.91 -9.17
N ASP A 176 9.65 -11.44 -10.29
CA ASP A 176 9.19 -11.79 -11.64
C ASP A 176 9.44 -13.28 -11.93
N CYS A 177 8.65 -13.89 -12.80
CA CYS A 177 8.75 -15.33 -13.11
C CYS A 177 9.99 -15.71 -13.94
N GLU A 178 10.50 -14.79 -14.75
CA GLU A 178 11.57 -15.08 -15.72
C GLU A 178 12.67 -14.03 -15.75
N LYS A 179 12.31 -12.77 -15.45
CA LYS A 179 13.21 -11.63 -15.61
C LYS A 179 13.86 -11.21 -14.31
N GLY A 180 15.11 -10.78 -14.40
CA GLY A 180 15.84 -10.25 -13.26
C GLY A 180 16.80 -11.23 -12.61
N ASN A 181 17.57 -10.74 -11.65
CA ASN A 181 18.60 -11.50 -10.98
C ASN A 181 18.03 -12.38 -9.84
N LEU A 182 17.01 -11.88 -9.14
CA LEU A 182 16.48 -12.58 -7.96
C LEU A 182 15.86 -13.93 -8.32
N ILE A 183 15.13 -14.03 -9.44
CA ILE A 183 14.56 -15.31 -9.88
C ILE A 183 15.65 -16.34 -10.26
N LYS A 184 16.77 -15.89 -10.82
CA LYS A 184 17.90 -16.77 -11.13
C LYS A 184 18.51 -17.31 -9.84
N ILE A 185 18.80 -16.43 -8.89
CA ILE A 185 19.33 -16.79 -7.58
C ILE A 185 18.37 -17.77 -6.88
N ALA A 186 17.07 -17.46 -6.87
CA ALA A 186 16.08 -18.33 -6.23
C ALA A 186 16.02 -19.74 -6.83
N LYS A 187 16.16 -19.87 -8.14
CA LYS A 187 16.23 -21.18 -8.82
C LYS A 187 17.53 -21.93 -8.52
N GLU A 188 18.66 -21.24 -8.48
CA GLU A 188 19.97 -21.82 -8.19
C GLU A 188 20.09 -22.29 -6.74
N GLU A 189 19.50 -21.53 -5.81
CA GLU A 189 19.56 -21.81 -4.37
C GLU A 189 18.38 -22.64 -3.85
N GLY A 190 17.36 -22.88 -4.69
CA GLY A 190 16.16 -23.64 -4.29
C GLY A 190 15.20 -22.89 -3.36
N TYR A 191 15.17 -21.57 -3.39
CA TYR A 191 14.26 -20.77 -2.56
C TYR A 191 12.81 -20.92 -3.00
N LYS A 192 11.87 -20.94 -2.03
CA LYS A 192 10.43 -20.78 -2.33
C LYS A 192 10.21 -19.45 -3.04
N THR A 193 9.44 -19.49 -4.13
CA THR A 193 9.15 -18.27 -4.92
C THR A 193 7.66 -18.01 -5.01
N PHE A 194 7.30 -16.73 -4.97
CA PHE A 194 5.98 -16.23 -5.34
C PHE A 194 6.13 -15.21 -6.46
N ILE A 195 5.21 -15.24 -7.42
CA ILE A 195 5.38 -14.51 -8.67
C ILE A 195 4.62 -13.19 -8.66
N ILE A 196 5.31 -12.11 -9.01
CA ILE A 196 4.72 -10.80 -9.30
C ILE A 196 4.36 -10.78 -10.79
N PRO A 197 3.08 -10.58 -11.15
CA PRO A 197 2.69 -10.49 -12.55
C PRO A 197 3.44 -9.38 -13.29
N SER A 198 3.92 -9.65 -14.50
CA SER A 198 4.77 -8.73 -15.27
C SER A 198 4.05 -7.41 -15.62
N GLY A 199 2.72 -7.44 -15.81
CA GLY A 199 1.90 -6.26 -16.10
C GLY A 199 1.60 -5.36 -14.89
N VAL A 200 1.99 -5.77 -13.66
CA VAL A 200 1.72 -5.01 -12.44
C VAL A 200 2.95 -4.22 -12.00
N GLY A 201 2.81 -2.90 -11.92
CA GLY A 201 3.86 -2.00 -11.41
C GLY A 201 3.96 -2.03 -9.88
N GLY A 202 5.13 -1.62 -9.33
CA GLY A 202 5.42 -1.70 -7.90
C GLY A 202 4.36 -1.05 -6.99
N ARG A 203 3.95 0.17 -7.28
CA ARG A 203 2.94 0.89 -6.50
C ARG A 203 1.52 0.31 -6.58
N PHE A 204 1.26 -0.62 -7.49
CA PHE A 204 -0.02 -1.31 -7.67
C PHE A 204 0.00 -2.77 -7.18
N SER A 205 1.08 -3.21 -6.52
CA SER A 205 1.36 -4.63 -6.31
C SER A 205 0.78 -5.22 -5.02
N GLU A 206 0.06 -4.44 -4.20
CA GLU A 206 -0.45 -4.91 -2.91
C GLU A 206 -1.34 -6.17 -3.03
N LEU A 207 -2.15 -6.28 -4.09
CA LEU A 207 -3.02 -7.44 -4.34
C LEU A 207 -2.34 -8.56 -5.13
N THR A 208 -1.01 -8.55 -5.20
CA THR A 208 -0.15 -9.66 -5.65
C THR A 208 0.49 -10.32 -4.42
N PRO A 209 1.31 -11.37 -4.58
CA PRO A 209 2.07 -11.92 -3.45
C PRO A 209 2.92 -10.91 -2.67
N VAL A 210 3.22 -9.74 -3.24
CA VAL A 210 3.92 -8.65 -2.54
C VAL A 210 3.20 -8.25 -1.26
N GLY A 211 1.88 -8.08 -1.30
CA GLY A 211 1.06 -7.74 -0.14
C GLY A 211 0.32 -8.93 0.45
N LEU A 212 -0.18 -9.85 -0.39
CA LEU A 212 -1.00 -10.97 0.07
C LEU A 212 -0.21 -11.95 0.95
N LEU A 213 1.07 -12.22 0.65
CA LEU A 213 1.88 -13.13 1.48
C LEU A 213 2.16 -12.55 2.88
N PRO A 214 2.67 -11.33 3.04
CA PRO A 214 2.83 -10.72 4.37
C PRO A 214 1.50 -10.60 5.14
N ALA A 215 0.41 -10.26 4.47
CA ALA A 215 -0.92 -10.19 5.08
C ALA A 215 -1.35 -11.55 5.65
N ALA A 216 -1.25 -12.61 4.88
CA ALA A 216 -1.56 -13.97 5.32
C ALA A 216 -0.64 -14.44 6.45
N MET A 217 0.66 -14.11 6.40
CA MET A 217 1.64 -14.43 7.43
C MET A 217 1.36 -13.75 8.79
N CYS A 218 0.58 -12.66 8.81
CA CYS A 218 0.11 -12.06 10.05
C CYS A 218 -1.39 -12.25 10.31
N GLY A 219 -1.98 -13.27 9.70
CA GLY A 219 -3.34 -13.73 10.01
C GLY A 219 -4.46 -12.91 9.39
N ILE A 220 -4.16 -12.08 8.40
CA ILE A 220 -5.18 -11.31 7.66
C ILE A 220 -5.83 -12.21 6.62
N ASP A 221 -7.15 -12.15 6.53
CA ASP A 221 -7.93 -12.85 5.51
C ASP A 221 -7.74 -12.16 4.14
N ILE A 222 -6.91 -12.80 3.30
CA ILE A 222 -6.54 -12.28 1.98
C ILE A 222 -7.65 -12.42 0.94
N ASP A 223 -8.59 -13.33 1.14
CA ASP A 223 -9.77 -13.45 0.24
C ASP A 223 -10.70 -12.25 0.48
N MET A 224 -10.96 -11.89 1.74
CA MET A 224 -11.75 -10.71 2.08
C MET A 224 -11.08 -9.41 1.60
N LEU A 225 -9.76 -9.36 1.57
CA LEU A 225 -9.01 -8.22 1.02
C LEU A 225 -9.27 -8.08 -0.49
N LEU A 226 -9.23 -9.19 -1.22
CA LEU A 226 -9.55 -9.25 -2.65
C LEU A 226 -11.03 -8.94 -2.93
N ASP A 227 -11.94 -9.45 -2.11
CA ASP A 227 -13.38 -9.16 -2.22
C ASP A 227 -13.66 -7.66 -2.05
N GLY A 228 -12.99 -7.01 -1.10
CA GLY A 228 -13.08 -5.56 -0.92
C GLY A 228 -12.60 -4.78 -2.15
N ALA A 229 -11.51 -5.24 -2.77
CA ALA A 229 -11.01 -4.64 -4.01
C ALA A 229 -11.94 -4.89 -5.21
N ALA A 230 -12.53 -6.09 -5.32
CA ALA A 230 -13.54 -6.41 -6.33
C ALA A 230 -14.79 -5.52 -6.19
N TYR A 231 -15.26 -5.34 -4.95
CA TYR A 231 -16.38 -4.43 -4.66
C TYR A 231 -16.08 -3.00 -5.13
N MET A 232 -14.88 -2.49 -4.87
CA MET A 232 -14.51 -1.14 -5.31
C MET A 232 -14.34 -1.06 -6.84
N ASP A 233 -13.81 -2.10 -7.50
CA ASP A 233 -13.73 -2.14 -8.96
C ASP A 233 -15.14 -2.10 -9.59
N GLU A 234 -16.12 -2.82 -9.04
CA GLU A 234 -17.51 -2.76 -9.51
C GLU A 234 -18.10 -1.34 -9.42
N LEU A 235 -17.88 -0.64 -8.30
CA LEU A 235 -18.30 0.77 -8.18
C LEU A 235 -17.60 1.68 -9.19
N SER A 236 -16.36 1.36 -9.54
CA SER A 236 -15.52 2.14 -10.45
C SER A 236 -15.78 1.86 -11.94
N LYS A 237 -16.63 0.89 -12.28
CA LYS A 237 -17.07 0.61 -13.67
C LYS A 237 -18.12 1.59 -14.17
N ASN A 238 -18.81 2.31 -13.28
CA ASN A 238 -19.88 3.21 -13.67
C ASN A 238 -19.32 4.42 -14.42
N GLU A 239 -19.82 4.67 -15.64
CA GLU A 239 -19.45 5.83 -16.44
C GLU A 239 -19.95 7.15 -15.83
N ASP A 240 -21.10 7.11 -15.16
CA ASP A 240 -21.65 8.25 -14.44
C ASP A 240 -20.79 8.59 -13.21
N PHE A 241 -20.02 9.64 -13.28
CA PHE A 241 -19.09 10.02 -12.21
C PHE A 241 -19.79 10.40 -10.90
N TYR A 242 -21.07 10.75 -10.90
CA TYR A 242 -21.84 10.93 -9.66
C TYR A 242 -22.12 9.63 -8.91
N LYS A 243 -21.99 8.50 -9.59
CA LYS A 243 -22.14 7.14 -9.04
C LYS A 243 -20.81 6.40 -8.90
N ASN A 244 -19.73 7.02 -9.37
CA ASN A 244 -18.38 6.44 -9.36
C ASN A 244 -17.50 7.22 -8.40
N PRO A 245 -17.22 6.70 -7.21
CA PRO A 245 -16.43 7.42 -6.20
C PRO A 245 -15.00 7.71 -6.66
N SER A 246 -14.40 6.84 -7.48
CA SER A 246 -13.06 7.06 -8.02
C SER A 246 -13.03 8.24 -8.99
N TYR A 247 -14.03 8.35 -9.87
CA TYR A 247 -14.12 9.45 -10.80
C TYR A 247 -14.48 10.76 -10.10
N MET A 248 -15.37 10.72 -9.11
CA MET A 248 -15.67 11.89 -8.30
C MET A 248 -14.42 12.42 -7.62
N PHE A 249 -13.64 11.54 -6.97
CA PHE A 249 -12.38 11.95 -6.33
C PHE A 249 -11.38 12.53 -7.35
N ALA A 250 -11.23 11.89 -8.51
CA ALA A 250 -10.34 12.36 -9.56
C ALA A 250 -10.75 13.74 -10.11
N LEU A 251 -12.05 13.97 -10.35
CA LEU A 251 -12.58 15.24 -10.86
C LEU A 251 -12.42 16.36 -9.84
N LEU A 252 -12.73 16.12 -8.57
CA LEU A 252 -12.53 17.11 -7.50
C LEU A 252 -11.05 17.47 -7.38
N SER A 253 -10.15 16.50 -7.44
CA SER A 253 -8.70 16.72 -7.40
C SER A 253 -8.21 17.50 -8.63
N TYR A 254 -8.74 17.19 -9.81
CA TYR A 254 -8.40 17.87 -11.05
C TYR A 254 -8.84 19.35 -11.03
N ILE A 255 -10.09 19.62 -10.63
CA ILE A 255 -10.59 21.00 -10.50
C ILE A 255 -9.77 21.78 -9.47
N ALA A 256 -9.47 21.17 -8.33
CA ALA A 256 -8.65 21.76 -7.29
C ALA A 256 -7.27 22.15 -7.84
N MET A 257 -6.64 21.28 -8.62
CA MET A 257 -5.36 21.56 -9.27
C MET A 257 -5.45 22.71 -10.28
N GLU A 258 -6.49 22.76 -11.13
CA GLU A 258 -6.73 23.85 -12.08
C GLU A 258 -6.96 25.20 -11.34
N GLN A 259 -7.47 25.16 -10.11
CA GLN A 259 -7.62 26.32 -9.23
C GLN A 259 -6.35 26.68 -8.44
N GLY A 260 -5.21 26.04 -8.74
CA GLY A 260 -3.93 26.29 -8.08
C GLY A 260 -3.69 25.51 -6.77
N LYS A 261 -4.58 24.57 -6.40
CA LYS A 261 -4.38 23.71 -5.23
C LYS A 261 -3.48 22.53 -5.59
N ASN A 262 -2.18 22.79 -5.63
CA ASN A 262 -1.16 21.83 -6.08
C ASN A 262 -0.65 20.88 -4.99
N ILE A 263 -1.25 20.91 -3.80
CA ILE A 263 -0.92 20.06 -2.67
C ILE A 263 -2.15 19.23 -2.30
N SER A 264 -2.00 17.91 -2.26
CA SER A 264 -3.04 16.97 -1.85
C SER A 264 -2.67 16.36 -0.49
N VAL A 265 -3.41 16.72 0.55
CA VAL A 265 -3.19 16.25 1.93
C VAL A 265 -4.11 15.05 2.18
N MET A 266 -3.55 13.89 2.49
CA MET A 266 -4.30 12.71 2.93
C MET A 266 -4.26 12.63 4.46
N MET A 267 -5.42 12.76 5.11
CA MET A 267 -5.54 12.89 6.57
C MET A 267 -6.59 11.94 7.15
N PRO A 268 -6.24 10.68 7.43
CA PRO A 268 -7.10 9.74 8.13
C PRO A 268 -7.19 10.09 9.63
N TYR A 269 -8.37 9.82 10.23
CA TYR A 269 -8.67 10.07 11.64
C TYR A 269 -8.67 8.78 12.46
N ALA A 270 -7.66 7.96 12.25
CA ALA A 270 -7.37 6.77 13.08
C ALA A 270 -5.90 6.39 12.94
N ASP A 271 -5.24 6.08 14.04
CA ASP A 271 -3.82 5.65 14.05
C ASP A 271 -3.59 4.42 13.17
N SER A 272 -4.55 3.49 13.14
CA SER A 272 -4.50 2.31 12.28
C SER A 272 -4.49 2.63 10.79
N LEU A 273 -4.95 3.80 10.39
CA LEU A 273 -4.97 4.25 8.98
C LEU A 273 -3.81 5.19 8.62
N LYS A 274 -2.87 5.42 9.54
CA LYS A 274 -1.73 6.33 9.30
C LYS A 274 -1.00 5.99 7.99
N TYR A 275 -0.70 4.74 7.78
CA TYR A 275 0.06 4.31 6.60
C TYR A 275 -0.75 4.28 5.30
N VAL A 276 -2.07 4.50 5.34
CA VAL A 276 -2.85 4.82 4.13
C VAL A 276 -2.33 6.11 3.49
N SER A 277 -1.93 7.10 4.29
CA SER A 277 -1.33 8.35 3.79
C SER A 277 0.02 8.12 3.13
N ASP A 278 0.84 7.23 3.68
CA ASP A 278 2.15 6.86 3.12
C ASP A 278 2.02 6.11 1.80
N TRP A 279 1.14 5.11 1.75
CA TRP A 279 0.83 4.36 0.54
C TRP A 279 0.21 5.26 -0.55
N PHE A 280 -0.73 6.12 -0.17
CA PHE A 280 -1.33 7.12 -1.07
C PHE A 280 -0.26 8.06 -1.64
N ALA A 281 0.68 8.52 -0.84
CA ALA A 281 1.70 9.46 -1.29
C ALA A 281 2.53 8.91 -2.45
N GLN A 282 2.97 7.65 -2.38
CA GLN A 282 3.67 7.01 -3.50
C GLN A 282 2.75 6.82 -4.70
N LEU A 283 1.56 6.27 -4.47
CA LEU A 283 0.60 6.00 -5.54
C LEU A 283 0.26 7.27 -6.31
N TRP A 284 0.02 8.38 -5.60
CA TRP A 284 -0.32 9.69 -6.16
C TRP A 284 0.85 10.31 -6.92
N ALA A 285 2.01 10.42 -6.27
CA ALA A 285 3.19 11.05 -6.84
C ALA A 285 3.67 10.35 -8.13
N GLU A 286 3.87 9.05 -8.09
CA GLU A 286 4.37 8.30 -9.26
C GLU A 286 3.34 8.15 -10.38
N SER A 287 2.04 8.18 -10.06
CA SER A 287 0.99 8.08 -11.07
C SER A 287 0.75 9.40 -11.79
N LEU A 288 0.78 10.52 -11.07
CA LEU A 288 0.43 11.85 -11.59
C LEU A 288 1.63 12.70 -11.99
N GLY A 289 2.82 12.46 -11.43
CA GLY A 289 4.04 13.16 -11.80
C GLY A 289 4.44 12.84 -13.23
N LYS A 290 4.07 13.71 -14.19
CA LYS A 290 4.31 13.53 -15.63
C LYS A 290 4.93 14.76 -16.25
N LYS A 291 6.05 14.54 -16.96
CA LYS A 291 6.70 15.60 -17.73
C LYS A 291 5.93 15.93 -19.01
N TYR A 292 5.36 14.91 -19.64
CA TYR A 292 4.70 15.02 -20.94
C TYR A 292 3.21 14.65 -20.84
N ASP A 293 2.39 15.31 -21.66
CA ASP A 293 1.03 14.87 -21.96
C ASP A 293 1.01 13.75 -23.03
N ASN A 294 -0.20 13.29 -23.42
CA ASN A 294 -0.36 12.28 -24.45
C ASN A 294 0.03 12.78 -25.87
N GLY A 295 0.23 14.08 -26.06
CA GLY A 295 0.70 14.70 -27.29
C GLY A 295 2.17 15.07 -27.26
N GLU A 296 2.94 14.53 -26.31
CA GLU A 296 4.38 14.78 -26.11
C GLU A 296 4.75 16.26 -25.78
N ASN A 297 3.76 17.09 -25.41
CA ASN A 297 4.01 18.43 -24.93
C ASN A 297 4.54 18.39 -23.50
N VAL A 298 5.52 19.25 -23.18
CA VAL A 298 6.04 19.39 -21.81
C VAL A 298 5.01 20.11 -20.93
N ILE A 299 4.49 19.44 -19.91
CA ILE A 299 3.48 19.98 -19.00
C ILE A 299 3.92 20.00 -17.53
N ASN A 300 4.84 19.14 -17.12
CA ASN A 300 5.30 18.97 -15.72
C ASN A 300 4.12 18.89 -14.74
N ALA A 301 3.14 18.02 -15.01
CA ALA A 301 1.94 17.86 -14.21
C ALA A 301 2.16 17.05 -12.95
N GLY A 302 1.28 17.25 -11.97
CA GLY A 302 1.22 16.49 -10.72
C GLY A 302 0.86 17.38 -9.54
N GLN A 303 0.36 16.76 -8.46
CA GLN A 303 0.14 17.39 -7.16
C GLN A 303 1.11 16.79 -6.15
N THR A 304 1.63 17.62 -5.25
CA THR A 304 2.48 17.16 -4.14
C THR A 304 1.61 16.48 -3.09
N PRO A 305 1.79 15.20 -2.80
CA PRO A 305 1.07 14.54 -1.71
C PRO A 305 1.69 14.91 -0.36
N VAL A 306 0.84 15.18 0.62
CA VAL A 306 1.24 15.39 2.02
C VAL A 306 0.57 14.34 2.88
N LYS A 307 1.38 13.67 3.70
CA LYS A 307 0.94 12.69 4.69
C LYS A 307 0.58 13.41 5.98
N ALA A 308 -0.62 13.17 6.47
CA ALA A 308 -1.10 13.73 7.73
C ALA A 308 -1.91 12.70 8.51
N LEU A 309 -2.12 12.95 9.79
CA LEU A 309 -2.89 12.10 10.71
C LEU A 309 -3.79 12.97 11.60
N GLY A 310 -5.08 12.76 11.55
CA GLY A 310 -6.01 13.36 12.53
C GLY A 310 -6.06 12.54 13.83
N VAL A 311 -6.06 13.19 15.00
CA VAL A 311 -6.01 14.66 15.21
C VAL A 311 -4.56 15.18 15.40
N THR A 312 -3.57 14.29 15.39
CA THR A 312 -2.16 14.62 15.68
C THR A 312 -1.67 15.83 14.88
N ASP A 313 -1.91 15.82 13.56
CA ASP A 313 -1.40 16.87 12.68
C ASP A 313 -2.30 18.13 12.63
N GLN A 314 -3.41 18.14 13.33
CA GLN A 314 -4.08 19.40 13.69
C GLN A 314 -3.24 20.25 14.64
N HIS A 315 -2.36 19.62 15.43
CA HIS A 315 -1.45 20.30 16.35
C HIS A 315 -0.07 20.61 15.74
N SER A 316 0.17 20.22 14.49
CA SER A 316 1.47 20.45 13.81
C SER A 316 1.33 21.22 12.48
N GLN A 317 0.27 20.99 11.71
CA GLN A 317 0.15 21.45 10.33
C GLN A 317 -1.06 22.35 10.06
N VAL A 318 -2.12 22.29 10.87
CA VAL A 318 -3.39 22.99 10.60
C VAL A 318 -3.22 24.52 10.57
N GLN A 319 -2.31 25.11 11.33
CA GLN A 319 -2.01 26.53 11.27
C GLN A 319 -1.66 26.98 9.85
N LEU A 320 -0.79 26.20 9.17
CA LEU A 320 -0.43 26.48 7.77
C LEU A 320 -1.63 26.28 6.83
N TYR A 321 -2.50 25.31 7.10
CA TYR A 321 -3.64 25.03 6.24
C TYR A 321 -4.72 26.10 6.32
N THR A 322 -4.86 26.74 7.48
CA THR A 322 -5.89 27.76 7.74
C THR A 322 -5.44 29.19 7.40
N GLU A 323 -4.20 29.54 7.66
CA GLU A 323 -3.69 30.92 7.52
C GLU A 323 -2.63 31.08 6.43
N GLY A 324 -2.13 29.96 5.88
CA GLY A 324 -1.14 29.96 4.81
C GLY A 324 -1.77 30.09 3.42
N PRO A 325 -0.98 29.84 2.36
CA PRO A 325 -1.48 29.88 0.98
C PRO A 325 -2.64 28.91 0.76
N PHE A 326 -3.66 29.34 0.01
CA PHE A 326 -4.83 28.53 -0.34
C PHE A 326 -4.52 27.60 -1.53
N ASP A 327 -3.53 26.75 -1.35
CA ASP A 327 -2.94 25.87 -2.38
C ASP A 327 -3.13 24.37 -2.07
N LYS A 328 -3.98 24.05 -1.09
CA LYS A 328 -4.16 22.66 -0.60
C LYS A 328 -5.57 22.15 -0.80
N MET A 329 -5.67 20.88 -1.18
CA MET A 329 -6.86 20.07 -1.06
C MET A 329 -6.65 19.08 0.08
N VAL A 330 -7.58 19.02 1.04
CA VAL A 330 -7.48 18.11 2.19
C VAL A 330 -8.51 16.99 2.04
N VAL A 331 -8.04 15.74 2.06
CA VAL A 331 -8.85 14.54 2.02
C VAL A 331 -8.93 13.96 3.43
N LEU A 332 -10.11 14.04 4.03
CA LEU A 332 -10.38 13.51 5.37
C LEU A 332 -10.95 12.09 5.26
N ILE A 333 -10.34 11.13 5.95
CA ILE A 333 -10.87 9.77 6.06
C ILE A 333 -11.41 9.59 7.49
N GLY A 334 -12.74 9.57 7.62
CA GLY A 334 -13.43 9.28 8.87
C GLY A 334 -13.58 7.78 9.10
N VAL A 335 -13.76 7.39 10.36
CA VAL A 335 -14.10 6.02 10.78
C VAL A 335 -15.46 6.05 11.45
N ASP A 336 -16.45 5.40 10.84
CA ASP A 336 -17.83 5.38 11.38
C ASP A 336 -17.91 4.64 12.71
N LYS A 337 -17.15 3.53 12.84
CA LYS A 337 -17.13 2.73 14.06
C LYS A 337 -15.73 2.20 14.34
N PHE A 338 -15.19 2.58 15.49
CA PHE A 338 -13.92 2.03 15.98
C PHE A 338 -14.10 0.59 16.49
N ARG A 339 -13.04 -0.21 16.43
CA ARG A 339 -13.03 -1.61 16.93
C ARG A 339 -13.11 -1.69 18.46
N LYS A 340 -12.77 -0.62 19.16
CA LYS A 340 -12.85 -0.49 20.62
C LYS A 340 -13.43 0.87 20.98
N GLU A 341 -14.18 0.90 22.07
CA GLU A 341 -14.75 2.12 22.64
C GLU A 341 -14.15 2.39 24.01
N MET A 342 -13.93 3.67 24.31
CA MET A 342 -13.50 4.14 25.61
C MET A 342 -14.32 5.35 26.00
N THR A 343 -14.75 5.40 27.26
CA THR A 343 -15.50 6.53 27.81
C THR A 343 -14.57 7.46 28.55
N ILE A 344 -14.61 8.75 28.22
CA ILE A 344 -13.92 9.79 28.97
C ILE A 344 -14.74 10.10 30.20
N PRO A 345 -14.22 9.88 31.42
CA PRO A 345 -14.94 10.16 32.64
C PRO A 345 -15.07 11.66 32.86
N LYS A 346 -16.20 12.08 33.42
CA LYS A 346 -16.44 13.49 33.82
C LYS A 346 -15.79 13.76 35.19
N ILE A 347 -14.48 14.06 35.19
CA ILE A 347 -13.73 14.27 36.45
C ILE A 347 -13.59 15.75 36.80
N TYR A 348 -13.54 16.63 35.81
CA TYR A 348 -13.26 18.06 35.99
C TYR A 348 -14.39 18.99 35.48
N GLY A 349 -15.61 18.58 35.50
CA GLY A 349 -16.78 19.42 35.20
C GLY A 349 -17.68 18.92 34.10
#